data_1979206b2bc8129a2ef720e2ca2d11c9
#
_entry.id   1979206b2bc8129a2ef720e2ca2d11c9
#
_cell.length_a   1.000
_cell.length_b   1.000
_cell.length_c   1.000
_cell.angle_alpha   90.00
_cell.angle_beta   90.00
_cell.angle_gamma   90.00
#
_symmetry.space_group_name_H-M   'P 1'
#
loop_
_entity.id
_entity.type
_entity.pdbx_description
1 polymer ?
#
loop_
_entity_poly.entity_id
_entity_poly.type
_entity_poly.pdbx_seq_one_letter_code
_entity_poly.pdbx_strand_id
1 'polypeptide(L)'
;MNLKSALNSFVCLFIIIFFVSIKSQAQVTTATLSGVVKDAKGISIPLATVTVEYPDAGIRHILVTRQDGRFTLSNLRVGGPYSVTVEHVSFQKASTIDLYLELGLNNTIDVIMEELTKELSGVTVSAKSTIFDNKRTGASTNISNRQLRTLPTISRSADDYLRLAPSASATYNGLSFAGRNGQYNNFSLDGAVFNNPFGLDAPTPGGQTGAQPISLDAIDQIQVNIAPYDVTQAGFTGAGVNTVTKSGNNNFTGTVYAFYRTEALTGKKVDGTKFVVPDLSQLQSGFAFGGAIKKNKLFYFLSFETEQRKDEATSYVARNTGNANNSNTSRVLESDLNAVRTILKNKFNYETGPYQGFTHDQTNYKWLAKLDWNISDVHKLAFTYNGLDAKKDKPAHPSAIGRRGPDFTTLQFQNSGYEIVNKLSNFSTELKSNWKGNYANKLRVVYTTFTDQRNPFSEPFPVINISKFNTRYIVAGHEPFSIHNRLNQDAFQVTNDFNIYKKSHNITIGASYESFKFENSFNL
;
A
#
# COMPACT_ATOMS: atom_id res chain seq x y z
N MET A 1 29.28 20.00 -43.70
CA MET A 1 29.08 20.08 -42.22
C MET A 1 30.16 19.21 -41.57
N ASN A 2 31.11 19.86 -40.87
CA ASN A 2 32.30 19.17 -40.35
C ASN A 2 31.91 18.11 -39.29
N LEU A 3 32.40 16.88 -39.44
CA LEU A 3 32.15 15.74 -38.50
C LEU A 3 32.41 16.11 -37.01
N LYS A 4 33.42 16.99 -36.77
CA LYS A 4 33.71 17.53 -35.43
C LYS A 4 32.62 18.46 -34.89
N SER A 5 31.93 19.24 -35.72
CA SER A 5 30.81 20.09 -35.32
C SER A 5 29.58 19.26 -34.98
N ALA A 6 29.29 18.19 -35.75
CA ALA A 6 28.19 17.27 -35.45
C ALA A 6 28.45 16.47 -34.17
N LEU A 7 29.67 16.03 -33.93
CA LEU A 7 30.05 15.31 -32.69
C LEU A 7 29.97 16.24 -31.47
N ASN A 8 30.42 17.49 -31.54
CA ASN A 8 30.29 18.45 -30.45
C ASN A 8 28.81 18.80 -30.16
N SER A 9 27.97 18.93 -31.20
CA SER A 9 26.53 19.17 -31.01
C SER A 9 25.84 17.94 -30.38
N PHE A 10 26.25 16.73 -30.74
CA PHE A 10 25.74 15.51 -30.15
C PHE A 10 26.18 15.35 -28.67
N VAL A 11 27.43 15.70 -28.36
CA VAL A 11 27.97 15.71 -26.98
C VAL A 11 27.27 16.80 -26.14
N CYS A 12 27.07 18.02 -26.70
CA CYS A 12 26.31 19.07 -26.01
C CYS A 12 24.85 18.68 -25.77
N LEU A 13 24.19 18.05 -26.77
CA LEU A 13 22.82 17.55 -26.61
C LEU A 13 22.75 16.44 -25.58
N PHE A 14 23.73 15.54 -25.53
CA PHE A 14 23.82 14.47 -24.53
C PHE A 14 24.08 15.01 -23.12
N ILE A 15 24.92 16.07 -22.99
CA ILE A 15 25.17 16.77 -21.73
C ILE A 15 23.90 17.52 -21.28
N ILE A 16 23.17 18.19 -22.18
CA ILE A 16 21.90 18.88 -21.85
C ILE A 16 20.83 17.87 -21.38
N ILE A 17 20.72 16.71 -22.01
CA ILE A 17 19.83 15.62 -21.58
C ILE A 17 20.24 15.08 -20.20
N PHE A 18 21.53 15.07 -19.88
CA PHE A 18 22.04 14.63 -18.57
C PHE A 18 21.78 15.65 -17.44
N PHE A 19 21.64 16.94 -17.75
CA PHE A 19 21.33 18.01 -16.78
C PHE A 19 19.83 18.28 -16.60
N VAL A 20 18.95 17.65 -17.35
CA VAL A 20 17.53 17.63 -17.00
C VAL A 20 17.38 16.74 -15.78
N SER A 21 17.24 17.34 -14.60
CA SER A 21 17.01 16.64 -13.33
C SER A 21 15.65 15.95 -13.37
N ILE A 22 15.59 14.80 -14.04
CA ILE A 22 14.42 13.91 -14.00
C ILE A 22 14.46 13.27 -12.62
N LYS A 23 13.52 13.63 -11.75
CA LYS A 23 13.30 12.92 -10.50
C LYS A 23 12.84 11.51 -10.86
N SER A 24 13.76 10.55 -10.86
CA SER A 24 13.47 9.14 -11.10
C SER A 24 12.83 8.54 -9.85
N GLN A 25 11.67 7.95 -9.99
CA GLN A 25 11.02 7.15 -8.93
C GLN A 25 10.84 5.73 -9.46
N ALA A 26 11.64 4.80 -8.97
CA ALA A 26 11.45 3.37 -9.21
C ALA A 26 11.15 2.68 -7.89
N GLN A 27 10.24 1.70 -7.91
CA GLN A 27 9.75 1.00 -6.73
C GLN A 27 10.12 -0.47 -6.79
N VAL A 28 10.37 -1.07 -5.62
CA VAL A 28 10.79 -2.47 -5.50
C VAL A 28 9.57 -3.39 -5.51
N THR A 29 9.57 -4.36 -6.45
CA THR A 29 8.48 -5.36 -6.59
C THR A 29 8.98 -6.80 -6.58
N THR A 30 10.30 -6.99 -6.45
CA THR A 30 10.96 -8.27 -6.69
C THR A 30 12.00 -8.55 -5.63
N ALA A 31 12.46 -9.80 -5.58
CA ALA A 31 13.63 -10.22 -4.83
C ALA A 31 14.81 -10.51 -5.77
N THR A 32 16.00 -10.51 -5.21
CA THR A 32 17.23 -10.96 -5.88
C THR A 32 17.80 -12.16 -5.13
N LEU A 33 18.29 -13.15 -5.86
CA LEU A 33 19.04 -14.28 -5.36
C LEU A 33 20.47 -14.21 -5.90
N SER A 34 21.44 -14.24 -5.00
CA SER A 34 22.86 -14.28 -5.37
C SER A 34 23.60 -15.35 -4.57
N GLY A 35 24.77 -15.73 -5.02
CA GLY A 35 25.57 -16.70 -4.28
C GLY A 35 26.93 -16.92 -4.87
N VAL A 36 27.74 -17.70 -4.14
CA VAL A 36 29.05 -18.16 -4.56
C VAL A 36 29.09 -19.68 -4.46
N VAL A 37 29.56 -20.33 -5.51
CA VAL A 37 29.78 -21.78 -5.53
C VAL A 37 31.27 -22.03 -5.29
N LYS A 38 31.60 -22.84 -4.27
CA LYS A 38 32.95 -23.16 -3.86
C LYS A 38 33.10 -24.67 -3.64
N ASP A 39 34.34 -25.14 -3.71
CA ASP A 39 34.68 -26.49 -3.24
C ASP A 39 34.84 -26.52 -1.71
N ALA A 40 35.10 -27.71 -1.15
CA ALA A 40 35.32 -27.91 0.28
C ALA A 40 36.59 -27.19 0.80
N LYS A 41 37.51 -26.79 -0.07
CA LYS A 41 38.75 -26.03 0.25
C LYS A 41 38.52 -24.51 0.16
N GLY A 42 37.32 -24.07 -0.24
CA GLY A 42 36.97 -22.66 -0.38
C GLY A 42 37.32 -22.04 -1.74
N ILE A 43 37.77 -22.86 -2.71
CA ILE A 43 38.12 -22.40 -4.06
C ILE A 43 36.81 -22.22 -4.86
N SER A 44 36.69 -21.09 -5.54
CA SER A 44 35.51 -20.79 -6.36
C SER A 44 35.40 -21.70 -7.58
N ILE A 45 34.20 -22.24 -7.86
CA ILE A 45 33.92 -23.12 -8.98
C ILE A 45 33.26 -22.30 -10.11
N PRO A 46 34.01 -22.02 -11.20
CA PRO A 46 33.42 -21.39 -12.39
C PRO A 46 32.63 -22.41 -13.22
N LEU A 47 31.77 -21.90 -14.10
CA LEU A 47 30.99 -22.69 -15.08
C LEU A 47 30.10 -23.78 -14.46
N ALA A 48 29.81 -23.73 -13.18
CA ALA A 48 28.80 -24.58 -12.58
C ALA A 48 27.40 -24.13 -13.02
N THR A 49 26.57 -25.08 -13.41
CA THR A 49 25.18 -24.83 -13.78
C THR A 49 24.33 -24.67 -12.53
N VAL A 50 23.67 -23.53 -12.40
CA VAL A 50 22.75 -23.20 -11.30
C VAL A 50 21.34 -23.18 -11.83
N THR A 51 20.49 -24.09 -11.35
CA THR A 51 19.06 -24.15 -11.65
C THR A 51 18.28 -23.64 -10.46
N VAL A 52 17.47 -22.60 -10.66
CA VAL A 52 16.60 -21.98 -9.65
C VAL A 52 15.16 -22.25 -10.06
N GLU A 53 14.40 -22.92 -9.21
CA GLU A 53 13.02 -23.32 -9.49
C GLU A 53 12.07 -22.88 -8.38
N TYR A 54 10.87 -22.46 -8.80
CA TYR A 54 9.69 -22.33 -7.95
C TYR A 54 8.52 -23.02 -8.69
N PRO A 55 8.33 -24.33 -8.43
CA PRO A 55 7.43 -25.17 -9.23
C PRO A 55 5.97 -24.71 -9.17
N ASP A 56 5.48 -24.28 -8.01
CA ASP A 56 4.11 -23.80 -7.85
C ASP A 56 3.79 -22.59 -8.72
N ALA A 57 4.80 -21.73 -8.98
CA ALA A 57 4.68 -20.56 -9.84
C ALA A 57 5.12 -20.83 -11.29
N GLY A 58 5.51 -22.05 -11.64
CA GLY A 58 6.05 -22.41 -12.95
C GLY A 58 7.32 -21.63 -13.29
N ILE A 59 8.11 -21.26 -12.30
CA ILE A 59 9.34 -20.49 -12.49
C ILE A 59 10.51 -21.46 -12.55
N ARG A 60 11.29 -21.35 -13.62
CA ARG A 60 12.57 -22.05 -13.78
C ARG A 60 13.56 -21.12 -14.45
N HIS A 61 14.73 -20.97 -13.86
CA HIS A 61 15.85 -20.23 -14.43
C HIS A 61 17.10 -21.11 -14.41
N ILE A 62 17.85 -21.10 -15.49
CA ILE A 62 19.13 -21.80 -15.62
C ILE A 62 20.19 -20.76 -15.94
N LEU A 63 21.22 -20.71 -15.16
CA LEU A 63 22.36 -19.83 -15.35
C LEU A 63 23.67 -20.56 -15.00
N VAL A 64 24.79 -19.94 -15.33
CA VAL A 64 26.11 -20.52 -15.11
C VAL A 64 26.92 -19.59 -14.20
N THR A 65 27.68 -20.15 -13.24
CA THR A 65 28.55 -19.34 -12.39
C THR A 65 29.63 -18.65 -13.22
N ARG A 66 29.94 -17.41 -12.85
CA ARG A 66 31.00 -16.62 -13.45
C ARG A 66 32.38 -17.17 -13.06
N GLN A 67 33.45 -16.60 -13.62
CA GLN A 67 34.83 -17.05 -13.35
C GLN A 67 35.23 -16.99 -11.87
N ASP A 68 34.55 -16.14 -11.08
CA ASP A 68 34.74 -16.01 -9.64
C ASP A 68 33.78 -16.90 -8.82
N GLY A 69 33.11 -17.87 -9.48
CA GLY A 69 32.15 -18.78 -8.86
C GLY A 69 30.82 -18.12 -8.47
N ARG A 70 30.62 -16.84 -8.75
CA ARG A 70 29.41 -16.09 -8.38
C ARG A 70 28.29 -16.26 -9.39
N PHE A 71 27.07 -16.22 -8.89
CA PHE A 71 25.87 -16.08 -9.69
C PHE A 71 24.96 -15.00 -9.09
N THR A 72 24.10 -14.41 -9.94
CA THR A 72 23.11 -13.41 -9.53
C THR A 72 21.89 -13.55 -10.43
N LEU A 73 20.71 -13.62 -9.82
CA LEU A 73 19.42 -13.68 -10.50
C LEU A 73 18.47 -12.70 -9.82
N SER A 74 18.16 -11.61 -10.50
CA SER A 74 17.22 -10.59 -10.03
C SER A 74 15.84 -10.75 -10.65
N ASN A 75 14.91 -9.85 -10.33
CA ASN A 75 13.54 -9.84 -10.81
C ASN A 75 12.75 -11.12 -10.49
N LEU A 76 13.13 -11.81 -9.39
CA LEU A 76 12.43 -12.99 -8.92
C LEU A 76 11.14 -12.59 -8.21
N ARG A 77 10.11 -13.42 -8.35
CA ARG A 77 8.89 -13.32 -7.55
C ARG A 77 9.22 -13.53 -6.08
N VAL A 78 8.65 -12.72 -5.20
CA VAL A 78 8.78 -12.89 -3.74
C VAL A 78 8.07 -14.15 -3.24
N GLY A 79 8.42 -14.62 -2.05
CA GLY A 79 7.85 -15.84 -1.47
C GLY A 79 8.64 -17.08 -1.86
N GLY A 80 7.97 -18.22 -1.97
CA GLY A 80 8.57 -19.53 -2.20
C GLY A 80 7.59 -20.65 -1.88
N PRO A 81 8.07 -21.89 -1.73
CA PRO A 81 9.48 -22.30 -1.60
C PRO A 81 10.22 -22.36 -2.95
N TYR A 82 11.42 -21.82 -2.98
CA TYR A 82 12.36 -22.01 -4.08
C TYR A 82 13.30 -23.17 -3.78
N SER A 83 13.77 -23.83 -4.85
CA SER A 83 14.90 -24.75 -4.81
C SER A 83 16.02 -24.24 -5.70
N VAL A 84 17.25 -24.42 -5.26
CA VAL A 84 18.47 -24.08 -6.00
C VAL A 84 19.32 -25.33 -6.12
N THR A 85 19.56 -25.77 -7.33
CA THR A 85 20.40 -26.92 -7.64
C THR A 85 21.63 -26.47 -8.39
N VAL A 86 22.80 -26.95 -7.97
CA VAL A 86 24.08 -26.65 -8.59
C VAL A 86 24.72 -27.95 -9.09
N GLU A 87 25.12 -27.97 -10.36
CA GLU A 87 25.74 -29.12 -11.02
C GLU A 87 27.05 -28.71 -11.71
N HIS A 88 28.06 -29.56 -11.61
CA HIS A 88 29.34 -29.39 -12.29
C HIS A 88 29.96 -30.77 -12.58
N VAL A 89 30.69 -30.90 -13.71
CA VAL A 89 31.20 -32.20 -14.19
C VAL A 89 32.18 -32.90 -13.23
N SER A 90 32.83 -32.15 -12.38
CA SER A 90 33.88 -32.67 -11.44
C SER A 90 33.40 -32.76 -9.98
N PHE A 91 32.18 -32.34 -9.68
CA PHE A 91 31.65 -32.24 -8.33
C PHE A 91 30.31 -32.94 -8.18
N GLN A 92 29.99 -33.36 -6.96
CA GLN A 92 28.68 -33.90 -6.63
C GLN A 92 27.62 -32.80 -6.74
N LYS A 93 26.40 -33.20 -7.13
CA LYS A 93 25.25 -32.30 -7.20
C LYS A 93 24.91 -31.77 -5.80
N ALA A 94 24.85 -30.46 -5.65
CA ALA A 94 24.40 -29.78 -4.44
C ALA A 94 23.01 -29.16 -4.64
N SER A 95 22.15 -29.25 -3.64
CA SER A 95 20.83 -28.60 -3.69
C SER A 95 20.46 -27.97 -2.36
N THR A 96 19.78 -26.80 -2.46
CA THR A 96 19.16 -26.08 -1.34
C THR A 96 17.66 -26.02 -1.63
N ILE A 97 16.84 -26.38 -0.67
CA ILE A 97 15.38 -26.40 -0.77
C ILE A 97 14.77 -25.49 0.29
N ASP A 98 13.47 -25.21 0.17
CA ASP A 98 12.67 -24.40 1.12
C ASP A 98 13.18 -22.98 1.30
N LEU A 99 13.72 -22.38 0.23
CA LEU A 99 14.17 -21.01 0.24
C LEU A 99 13.01 -20.04 -0.02
N TYR A 100 12.79 -19.09 0.90
CA TYR A 100 11.80 -18.02 0.76
C TYR A 100 12.48 -16.71 0.50
N LEU A 101 12.09 -16.04 -0.60
CA LEU A 101 12.67 -14.77 -1.01
C LEU A 101 11.86 -13.60 -0.48
N GLU A 102 12.53 -12.66 0.17
CA GLU A 102 11.92 -11.47 0.73
C GLU A 102 12.00 -10.28 -0.22
N LEU A 103 10.95 -9.45 -0.20
CA LEU A 103 10.81 -8.27 -1.04
C LEU A 103 11.99 -7.30 -0.85
N GLY A 104 12.58 -6.89 -1.98
CA GLY A 104 13.67 -5.90 -2.00
C GLY A 104 14.98 -6.34 -1.38
N LEU A 105 15.08 -7.58 -0.93
CA LEU A 105 16.33 -8.12 -0.40
C LEU A 105 17.14 -8.88 -1.44
N ASN A 106 18.44 -8.79 -1.32
CA ASN A 106 19.37 -9.70 -1.99
C ASN A 106 19.58 -10.91 -1.09
N ASN A 107 18.85 -11.99 -1.36
CA ASN A 107 18.99 -13.25 -0.64
C ASN A 107 20.29 -13.92 -1.12
N THR A 108 21.22 -14.17 -0.21
CA THR A 108 22.54 -14.73 -0.55
C THR A 108 22.64 -16.16 -0.03
N ILE A 109 23.06 -17.07 -0.90
CA ILE A 109 23.35 -18.46 -0.55
C ILE A 109 24.78 -18.80 -0.98
N ASP A 110 25.56 -19.38 -0.10
CA ASP A 110 26.87 -19.95 -0.44
C ASP A 110 26.72 -21.46 -0.58
N VAL A 111 27.10 -22.00 -1.73
CA VAL A 111 26.97 -23.43 -2.04
C VAL A 111 28.36 -24.05 -2.03
N ILE A 112 28.54 -25.06 -1.19
CA ILE A 112 29.76 -25.85 -1.13
C ILE A 112 29.50 -27.17 -1.87
N MET A 113 30.38 -27.51 -2.83
CA MET A 113 30.33 -28.74 -3.60
C MET A 113 31.48 -29.65 -3.22
N GLU A 114 31.18 -30.94 -3.09
CA GLU A 114 32.18 -31.97 -2.84
C GLU A 114 32.71 -32.58 -4.13
N GLU A 115 33.97 -32.93 -4.21
CA GLU A 115 34.56 -33.61 -5.37
C GLU A 115 33.87 -34.99 -5.59
N LEU A 116 33.72 -35.39 -6.85
CA LEU A 116 33.18 -36.69 -7.22
C LEU A 116 34.15 -37.81 -6.73
N THR A 117 33.88 -38.30 -5.51
CA THR A 117 34.47 -39.56 -5.04
C THR A 117 33.50 -40.70 -5.35
N LYS A 118 33.96 -41.92 -5.47
CA LYS A 118 33.18 -43.09 -5.92
C LYS A 118 31.96 -43.50 -5.07
N GLU A 119 31.63 -42.75 -4.00
CA GLU A 119 30.45 -43.01 -3.16
C GLU A 119 29.39 -41.93 -3.36
N LEU A 120 28.19 -42.41 -3.75
CA LEU A 120 26.98 -41.58 -4.00
C LEU A 120 26.30 -41.24 -2.69
N SER A 121 26.56 -40.07 -2.15
CA SER A 121 25.69 -39.46 -1.15
C SER A 121 25.43 -38.00 -1.54
N GLY A 122 24.18 -37.67 -1.86
CA GLY A 122 23.79 -36.29 -2.15
C GLY A 122 23.85 -35.43 -0.88
N VAL A 123 24.55 -34.31 -0.96
CA VAL A 123 24.63 -33.34 0.16
C VAL A 123 23.49 -32.34 0.03
N THR A 124 22.63 -32.31 1.04
CA THR A 124 21.61 -31.26 1.17
C THR A 124 22.16 -30.15 2.05
N VAL A 125 22.38 -28.97 1.48
CA VAL A 125 22.84 -27.79 2.21
C VAL A 125 21.62 -27.00 2.69
N SER A 126 21.49 -26.83 4.01
CA SER A 126 20.47 -25.96 4.61
C SER A 126 20.94 -24.50 4.53
N ALA A 127 20.18 -23.64 3.85
CA ALA A 127 20.44 -22.21 3.82
C ALA A 127 20.05 -21.58 5.18
N LYS A 128 21.02 -21.01 5.90
CA LYS A 128 20.75 -20.13 7.03
C LYS A 128 20.50 -18.71 6.51
N SER A 129 19.25 -18.26 6.54
CA SER A 129 18.95 -16.82 6.43
C SER A 129 19.47 -16.14 7.70
N THR A 130 20.53 -15.38 7.60
CA THR A 130 21.02 -14.56 8.70
C THR A 130 20.29 -13.23 8.70
N ILE A 131 19.56 -12.95 9.80
CA ILE A 131 18.89 -11.66 10.05
C ILE A 131 19.90 -10.49 10.05
N PHE A 132 21.16 -10.79 10.35
CA PHE A 132 22.28 -9.83 10.33
C PHE A 132 23.17 -10.10 9.10
N ASP A 133 22.83 -9.50 7.97
CA ASP A 133 23.70 -9.46 6.79
C ASP A 133 24.40 -8.09 6.74
N ASN A 134 25.73 -8.09 6.78
CA ASN A 134 26.58 -6.89 6.64
C ASN A 134 26.50 -6.26 5.23
N LYS A 135 25.72 -6.84 4.31
CA LYS A 135 25.39 -6.27 2.99
C LYS A 135 24.09 -5.48 2.99
N ARG A 136 23.35 -5.44 4.11
CA ARG A 136 22.17 -4.60 4.24
C ARG A 136 22.59 -3.14 4.39
N THR A 137 22.07 -2.29 3.51
CA THR A 137 22.22 -0.84 3.58
C THR A 137 20.90 -0.20 3.96
N GLY A 138 20.90 0.64 5.00
CA GLY A 138 19.69 1.29 5.51
C GLY A 138 18.86 0.42 6.47
N ALA A 139 17.84 1.02 7.08
CA ALA A 139 16.88 0.33 7.95
C ALA A 139 15.67 -0.14 7.15
N SER A 140 15.48 -1.44 7.06
CA SER A 140 14.31 -2.04 6.40
C SER A 140 13.57 -2.99 7.34
N THR A 141 12.25 -2.96 7.28
CA THR A 141 11.36 -3.90 7.96
C THR A 141 10.53 -4.61 6.90
N ASN A 142 10.66 -5.93 6.82
CA ASN A 142 9.86 -6.75 5.92
C ASN A 142 8.77 -7.48 6.70
N ILE A 143 7.56 -7.46 6.18
CA ILE A 143 6.37 -8.13 6.71
C ILE A 143 5.98 -9.19 5.68
N SER A 144 6.28 -10.43 6.02
CA SER A 144 6.04 -11.59 5.16
C SER A 144 4.57 -12.01 5.14
N ASN A 145 4.17 -12.79 4.14
CA ASN A 145 2.84 -13.40 4.04
C ASN A 145 2.46 -14.18 5.31
N ARG A 146 3.43 -14.88 5.93
CA ARG A 146 3.21 -15.60 7.19
C ARG A 146 2.82 -14.65 8.31
N GLN A 147 3.52 -13.52 8.47
CA GLN A 147 3.21 -12.51 9.49
C GLN A 147 1.85 -11.86 9.24
N LEU A 148 1.53 -11.54 7.97
CA LEU A 148 0.22 -11.00 7.58
C LEU A 148 -0.96 -11.94 7.95
N ARG A 149 -0.72 -13.25 7.98
CA ARG A 149 -1.75 -14.26 8.33
C ARG A 149 -1.83 -14.58 9.81
N THR A 150 -0.75 -14.43 10.57
CA THR A 150 -0.66 -14.92 11.94
C THR A 150 -0.75 -13.84 13.00
N LEU A 151 -0.36 -12.60 12.65
CA LEU A 151 -0.42 -11.49 13.59
C LEU A 151 -1.85 -10.93 13.66
N PRO A 152 -2.32 -10.57 14.87
CA PRO A 152 -3.65 -9.99 15.03
C PRO A 152 -3.74 -8.60 14.43
N THR A 153 -4.90 -8.28 13.88
CA THR A 153 -5.22 -6.94 13.35
C THR A 153 -6.48 -6.40 14.00
N ILE A 154 -6.62 -5.08 14.04
CA ILE A 154 -7.82 -4.41 14.55
C ILE A 154 -8.72 -3.98 13.40
N SER A 155 -8.13 -3.37 12.36
CA SER A 155 -8.85 -2.81 11.23
C SER A 155 -8.69 -3.62 9.94
N ARG A 156 -7.95 -4.74 9.95
CA ARG A 156 -7.60 -5.55 8.77
C ARG A 156 -7.04 -4.68 7.63
N SER A 157 -6.15 -3.79 7.98
CA SER A 157 -5.51 -2.87 7.04
C SER A 157 -3.99 -3.05 7.05
N ALA A 158 -3.32 -2.61 5.97
CA ALA A 158 -1.87 -2.58 5.92
C ALA A 158 -1.27 -1.76 7.08
N ASP A 159 -1.95 -0.71 7.53
CA ASP A 159 -1.49 0.17 8.61
C ASP A 159 -1.31 -0.56 9.94
N ASP A 160 -2.11 -1.61 10.22
CA ASP A 160 -1.94 -2.42 11.43
C ASP A 160 -0.56 -3.08 11.48
N TYR A 161 -0.02 -3.45 10.31
CA TYR A 161 1.30 -4.09 10.18
C TYR A 161 2.42 -3.07 10.02
N LEU A 162 2.17 -1.96 9.36
CA LEU A 162 3.16 -0.88 9.20
C LEU A 162 3.59 -0.31 10.55
N ARG A 163 2.71 -0.35 11.56
CA ARG A 163 3.03 0.01 12.95
C ARG A 163 4.06 -0.89 13.62
N LEU A 164 4.35 -2.06 13.05
CA LEU A 164 5.39 -2.97 13.56
C LEU A 164 6.80 -2.49 13.21
N ALA A 165 6.94 -1.56 12.25
CA ALA A 165 8.23 -0.94 11.98
C ALA A 165 8.66 -0.09 13.18
N PRO A 166 9.87 -0.26 13.74
CA PRO A 166 10.31 0.40 14.97
C PRO A 166 10.28 1.92 14.93
N SER A 167 10.32 2.50 13.73
CA SER A 167 10.29 3.95 13.49
C SER A 167 8.90 4.51 13.21
N ALA A 168 7.86 3.64 13.19
CA ALA A 168 6.49 4.05 12.90
C ALA A 168 5.84 4.68 14.12
N SER A 169 5.08 5.75 13.88
CA SER A 169 4.24 6.38 14.89
C SER A 169 2.93 6.85 14.24
N ALA A 170 1.81 6.63 14.94
CA ALA A 170 0.52 7.09 14.47
C ALA A 170 0.37 8.60 14.71
N THR A 171 -0.05 9.32 13.68
CA THR A 171 -0.33 10.75 13.74
C THR A 171 -1.73 11.06 13.22
N TYR A 172 -2.19 12.30 13.36
CA TYR A 172 -3.46 12.74 12.80
C TYR A 172 -3.52 12.56 11.25
N ASN A 173 -2.38 12.75 10.56
CA ASN A 173 -2.27 12.64 9.11
C ASN A 173 -1.74 11.28 8.64
N GLY A 174 -2.08 10.19 9.34
CA GLY A 174 -1.64 8.84 9.02
C GLY A 174 -0.34 8.43 9.72
N LEU A 175 0.35 7.43 9.18
CA LEU A 175 1.58 6.92 9.77
C LEU A 175 2.77 7.83 9.45
N SER A 176 3.47 8.24 10.48
CA SER A 176 4.78 8.90 10.44
C SER A 176 5.88 7.87 10.57
N PHE A 177 6.96 8.03 9.81
CA PHE A 177 8.17 7.23 9.98
C PHE A 177 9.37 8.14 10.25
N ALA A 178 10.23 7.74 11.18
CA ALA A 178 11.40 8.50 11.59
C ALA A 178 11.10 9.98 11.95
N GLY A 179 9.92 10.24 12.54
CA GLY A 179 9.48 11.58 12.93
C GLY A 179 9.05 12.50 11.76
N ARG A 180 8.95 11.99 10.54
CA ARG A 180 8.49 12.75 9.37
C ARG A 180 6.97 12.70 9.22
N ASN A 181 6.36 13.76 8.73
CA ASN A 181 4.93 13.76 8.41
C ASN A 181 4.61 12.63 7.42
N GLY A 182 3.44 11.98 7.58
CA GLY A 182 2.98 10.87 6.72
C GLY A 182 2.97 11.19 5.22
N GLN A 183 2.77 12.45 4.85
CA GLN A 183 2.80 12.89 3.45
C GLN A 183 4.18 12.84 2.79
N TYR A 184 5.25 12.68 3.57
CA TYR A 184 6.62 12.50 3.05
C TYR A 184 7.01 11.03 2.87
N ASN A 185 6.08 10.11 3.08
CA ASN A 185 6.25 8.70 2.74
C ASN A 185 5.92 8.47 1.26
N ASN A 186 6.49 7.42 0.71
CA ASN A 186 6.14 6.94 -0.63
C ASN A 186 5.51 5.55 -0.52
N PHE A 187 4.23 5.46 -0.80
CA PHE A 187 3.48 4.20 -0.83
C PHE A 187 3.43 3.67 -2.25
N SER A 188 3.76 2.41 -2.43
CA SER A 188 3.65 1.73 -3.72
C SER A 188 2.92 0.40 -3.63
N LEU A 189 2.18 0.06 -4.67
CA LEU A 189 1.50 -1.21 -4.87
C LEU A 189 1.92 -1.81 -6.21
N ASP A 190 2.56 -3.00 -6.19
CA ASP A 190 3.19 -3.61 -7.37
C ASP A 190 4.05 -2.60 -8.16
N GLY A 191 4.66 -1.64 -7.41
CA GLY A 191 5.51 -0.58 -7.93
C GLY A 191 4.79 0.59 -8.58
N ALA A 192 3.47 0.61 -8.64
CA ALA A 192 2.70 1.82 -8.91
C ALA A 192 2.76 2.75 -7.68
N VAL A 193 3.04 4.02 -7.87
CA VAL A 193 2.99 5.01 -6.78
C VAL A 193 1.53 5.26 -6.41
N PHE A 194 1.23 5.08 -5.12
CA PHE A 194 -0.08 5.26 -4.50
C PHE A 194 -0.08 6.42 -3.50
N ASN A 195 0.66 7.46 -3.79
CA ASN A 195 0.62 8.68 -3.01
C ASN A 195 -0.55 9.56 -3.46
N ASN A 196 -0.97 10.46 -2.58
CA ASN A 196 -1.79 11.59 -2.96
C ASN A 196 -0.89 12.78 -3.31
N PRO A 197 -0.52 13.00 -4.58
CA PRO A 197 0.47 14.00 -4.96
C PRO A 197 -0.02 15.43 -4.79
N PHE A 198 -1.32 15.66 -4.68
CA PHE A 198 -1.90 16.97 -4.42
C PHE A 198 -1.76 17.43 -2.96
N GLY A 199 -1.46 16.51 -2.02
CA GLY A 199 -1.19 16.83 -0.62
C GLY A 199 -2.43 17.06 0.25
N LEU A 200 -3.53 16.33 -0.01
CA LEU A 200 -4.70 16.29 0.88
C LEU A 200 -4.34 15.64 2.24
N ASP A 201 -5.27 15.72 3.21
CA ASP A 201 -5.08 15.25 4.61
C ASP A 201 -4.48 13.85 4.73
N ALA A 202 -4.89 12.93 3.84
CA ALA A 202 -4.42 11.56 3.86
C ALA A 202 -3.33 11.33 2.80
N PRO A 203 -2.24 10.65 3.15
CA PRO A 203 -1.12 10.41 2.25
C PRO A 203 -1.44 9.41 1.13
N THR A 204 -2.45 8.56 1.33
CA THR A 204 -2.84 7.52 0.37
C THR A 204 -4.28 7.72 -0.13
N PRO A 205 -4.60 7.31 -1.37
CA PRO A 205 -5.97 7.27 -1.86
C PRO A 205 -6.90 6.48 -0.93
N GLY A 206 -8.10 7.00 -0.67
CA GLY A 206 -9.06 6.40 0.25
C GLY A 206 -8.85 6.74 1.73
N GLY A 207 -7.72 7.31 2.11
CA GLY A 207 -7.41 7.62 3.51
C GLY A 207 -8.38 8.60 4.17
N GLN A 208 -8.96 9.54 3.43
CA GLN A 208 -9.95 10.47 3.96
C GLN A 208 -11.27 9.78 4.33
N THR A 209 -11.63 8.69 3.65
CA THR A 209 -12.76 7.82 4.01
C THR A 209 -12.37 6.77 5.05
N GLY A 210 -11.08 6.64 5.37
CA GLY A 210 -10.53 5.59 6.22
C GLY A 210 -10.41 4.23 5.52
N ALA A 211 -10.62 4.19 4.20
CA ALA A 211 -10.44 2.99 3.39
C ALA A 211 -8.98 2.85 2.95
N GLN A 212 -8.50 1.63 2.91
CA GLN A 212 -7.21 1.29 2.27
C GLN A 212 -7.45 0.96 0.79
N PRO A 213 -6.53 1.29 -0.13
CA PRO A 213 -6.74 1.05 -1.55
C PRO A 213 -6.76 -0.42 -1.96
N ILE A 214 -6.39 -1.34 -1.06
CA ILE A 214 -6.32 -2.78 -1.32
C ILE A 214 -6.77 -3.57 -0.10
N SER A 215 -7.38 -4.75 -0.34
CA SER A 215 -7.68 -5.74 0.70
C SER A 215 -6.41 -6.37 1.26
N LEU A 216 -6.38 -6.61 2.57
CA LEU A 216 -5.28 -7.31 3.24
C LEU A 216 -5.04 -8.71 2.64
N ASP A 217 -6.10 -9.41 2.26
CA ASP A 217 -6.01 -10.76 1.68
C ASP A 217 -5.40 -10.77 0.28
N ALA A 218 -5.31 -9.62 -0.40
CA ALA A 218 -4.61 -9.49 -1.67
C ALA A 218 -3.12 -9.21 -1.52
N ILE A 219 -2.63 -8.88 -0.32
CA ILE A 219 -1.22 -8.54 -0.07
C ILE A 219 -0.40 -9.82 0.13
N ASP A 220 0.76 -9.91 -0.52
CA ASP A 220 1.75 -10.97 -0.32
C ASP A 220 2.84 -10.55 0.66
N GLN A 221 3.48 -9.40 0.43
CA GLN A 221 4.53 -8.86 1.31
C GLN A 221 4.48 -7.34 1.36
N ILE A 222 4.94 -6.78 2.49
CA ILE A 222 5.14 -5.34 2.66
C ILE A 222 6.58 -5.13 3.10
N GLN A 223 7.25 -4.14 2.49
CA GLN A 223 8.56 -3.67 2.91
C GLN A 223 8.50 -2.19 3.27
N VAL A 224 9.05 -1.85 4.42
CA VAL A 224 9.24 -0.46 4.87
C VAL A 224 10.73 -0.15 4.86
N ASN A 225 11.15 0.80 4.04
CA ASN A 225 12.54 1.24 3.92
C ASN A 225 12.72 2.67 4.41
N ILE A 226 13.69 2.87 5.28
CA ILE A 226 14.09 4.19 5.78
C ILE A 226 15.52 4.45 5.32
N ALA A 227 15.70 5.55 4.57
CA ALA A 227 17.00 5.95 4.02
C ALA A 227 17.74 4.80 3.28
N PRO A 228 17.12 4.10 2.31
CA PRO A 228 17.79 3.08 1.54
C PRO A 228 18.91 3.69 0.68
N TYR A 229 20.06 3.01 0.60
CA TYR A 229 21.11 3.32 -0.38
C TYR A 229 20.88 2.53 -1.67
N ASP A 230 19.72 2.75 -2.28
CA ASP A 230 19.31 2.06 -3.50
C ASP A 230 18.82 3.10 -4.50
N VAL A 231 19.52 3.23 -5.62
CA VAL A 231 19.23 4.18 -6.70
C VAL A 231 17.83 3.99 -7.30
N THR A 232 17.25 2.80 -7.15
CA THR A 232 15.90 2.49 -7.62
C THR A 232 14.79 2.93 -6.67
N GLN A 233 15.12 3.50 -5.50
CA GLN A 233 14.15 3.96 -4.52
C GLN A 233 14.27 5.47 -4.31
N ALA A 234 13.20 6.19 -4.57
CA ALA A 234 13.15 7.65 -4.47
C ALA A 234 11.77 8.17 -4.09
N GLY A 235 11.62 9.49 -4.03
CA GLY A 235 10.32 10.16 -3.84
C GLY A 235 9.84 10.25 -2.39
N PHE A 236 10.71 10.07 -1.39
CA PHE A 236 10.37 10.19 0.02
C PHE A 236 11.52 10.74 0.87
N THR A 237 11.15 11.34 1.99
CA THR A 237 12.08 11.73 3.07
C THR A 237 11.68 11.12 4.40
N GLY A 238 10.55 10.41 4.46
CA GLY A 238 10.10 9.53 5.53
C GLY A 238 10.48 8.09 5.24
N ALA A 239 9.52 7.27 4.83
CA ALA A 239 9.74 5.88 4.44
C ALA A 239 9.21 5.59 3.03
N GLY A 240 9.90 4.67 2.32
CA GLY A 240 9.35 3.96 1.18
C GLY A 240 8.61 2.72 1.67
N VAL A 241 7.31 2.65 1.42
CA VAL A 241 6.45 1.50 1.73
C VAL A 241 6.10 0.78 0.44
N ASN A 242 6.75 -0.35 0.20
CA ASN A 242 6.53 -1.17 -0.98
C ASN A 242 5.62 -2.34 -0.64
N THR A 243 4.47 -2.42 -1.29
CA THR A 243 3.51 -3.51 -1.14
C THR A 243 3.43 -4.31 -2.43
N VAL A 244 3.50 -5.62 -2.32
CA VAL A 244 3.36 -6.54 -3.46
C VAL A 244 2.13 -7.40 -3.27
N THR A 245 1.34 -7.54 -4.34
CA THR A 245 0.12 -8.34 -4.33
C THR A 245 0.41 -9.82 -4.59
N LYS A 246 -0.48 -10.67 -4.09
CA LYS A 246 -0.49 -12.09 -4.40
C LYS A 246 -0.66 -12.32 -5.90
N SER A 247 -0.19 -13.45 -6.35
CA SER A 247 -0.35 -13.95 -7.71
C SER A 247 -0.87 -15.38 -7.67
N GLY A 248 -1.50 -15.85 -8.76
CA GLY A 248 -1.91 -17.24 -8.89
C GLY A 248 -0.72 -18.20 -8.94
N ASN A 249 -1.01 -19.46 -8.66
CA ASN A 249 -0.08 -20.58 -8.67
C ASN A 249 -0.67 -21.76 -9.49
N ASN A 250 0.12 -22.83 -9.69
CA ASN A 250 -0.34 -24.05 -10.34
C ASN A 250 -1.49 -24.74 -9.57
N ASN A 251 -1.53 -24.55 -8.25
CA ASN A 251 -2.58 -25.02 -7.39
C ASN A 251 -3.61 -23.90 -7.17
N PHE A 252 -4.89 -24.23 -7.29
CA PHE A 252 -5.95 -23.30 -6.93
C PHE A 252 -5.93 -23.06 -5.41
N THR A 253 -5.92 -21.81 -5.03
CA THR A 253 -6.01 -21.39 -3.63
C THR A 253 -7.05 -20.30 -3.50
N GLY A 254 -7.77 -20.29 -2.39
CA GLY A 254 -8.78 -19.28 -2.15
C GLY A 254 -9.12 -19.12 -0.69
N THR A 255 -9.67 -17.96 -0.37
CA THR A 255 -10.18 -17.59 0.95
C THR A 255 -11.48 -16.84 0.76
N VAL A 256 -12.48 -17.15 1.57
CA VAL A 256 -13.72 -16.38 1.74
C VAL A 256 -13.83 -16.05 3.22
N TYR A 257 -14.21 -14.83 3.54
CA TYR A 257 -14.30 -14.39 4.93
C TYR A 257 -15.42 -13.39 5.15
N ALA A 258 -15.91 -13.34 6.41
CA ALA A 258 -16.79 -12.31 6.91
C ALA A 258 -16.43 -12.02 8.38
N PHE A 259 -16.29 -10.73 8.71
CA PHE A 259 -16.05 -10.26 10.06
C PHE A 259 -17.16 -9.29 10.46
N TYR A 260 -17.75 -9.55 11.60
CA TYR A 260 -18.80 -8.71 12.15
C TYR A 260 -18.39 -8.17 13.52
N ARG A 261 -18.60 -6.88 13.72
CA ARG A 261 -18.34 -6.19 14.98
C ARG A 261 -19.52 -5.29 15.33
N THR A 262 -19.87 -5.28 16.60
CA THR A 262 -20.92 -4.42 17.17
C THR A 262 -20.47 -3.89 18.52
N GLU A 263 -21.14 -2.87 19.06
CA GLU A 263 -20.91 -2.33 20.40
C GLU A 263 -21.08 -3.41 21.48
N ALA A 264 -21.91 -4.42 21.26
CA ALA A 264 -22.11 -5.54 22.19
C ALA A 264 -20.84 -6.39 22.40
N LEU A 265 -19.94 -6.42 21.39
CA LEU A 265 -18.64 -7.09 21.43
C LEU A 265 -17.52 -6.17 21.95
N THR A 266 -17.84 -4.95 22.36
CA THR A 266 -16.87 -3.98 22.88
C THR A 266 -16.93 -3.95 24.40
N GLY A 267 -15.76 -3.92 25.04
CA GLY A 267 -15.68 -3.81 26.51
C GLY A 267 -16.33 -2.51 27.01
N LYS A 268 -17.21 -2.63 28.01
CA LYS A 268 -17.97 -1.50 28.58
C LYS A 268 -17.45 -1.06 29.95
N LYS A 269 -16.31 -1.59 30.40
CA LYS A 269 -15.68 -1.25 31.69
C LYS A 269 -14.17 -1.21 31.56
N VAL A 270 -13.54 -0.24 32.20
CA VAL A 270 -12.09 -0.16 32.42
C VAL A 270 -11.88 0.15 33.91
N ASP A 271 -11.08 -0.67 34.58
CA ASP A 271 -10.79 -0.55 36.02
C ASP A 271 -12.06 -0.37 36.86
N GLY A 272 -13.08 -1.19 36.62
CA GLY A 272 -14.36 -1.16 37.30
C GLY A 272 -15.32 -0.03 36.89
N THR A 273 -14.83 0.99 36.20
CA THR A 273 -15.62 2.14 35.73
C THR A 273 -16.36 1.81 34.45
N LYS A 274 -17.66 2.02 34.41
CA LYS A 274 -18.48 1.85 33.18
C LYS A 274 -18.31 3.04 32.26
N PHE A 275 -18.17 2.75 30.95
CA PHE A 275 -18.17 3.72 29.86
C PHE A 275 -19.42 3.56 28.99
N VAL A 276 -19.91 4.67 28.47
CA VAL A 276 -20.89 4.67 27.39
C VAL A 276 -20.14 4.29 26.12
N VAL A 277 -20.49 3.15 25.53
CA VAL A 277 -19.96 2.72 24.23
C VAL A 277 -20.97 3.17 23.18
N PRO A 278 -20.58 4.01 22.21
CA PRO A 278 -21.45 4.44 21.13
C PRO A 278 -21.91 3.24 20.30
N ASP A 279 -23.09 3.33 19.71
CA ASP A 279 -23.59 2.33 18.79
C ASP A 279 -22.64 2.15 17.62
N LEU A 280 -22.33 0.91 17.34
CA LEU A 280 -21.42 0.50 16.27
C LEU A 280 -21.94 -0.75 15.58
N SER A 281 -21.99 -0.73 14.27
CA SER A 281 -22.14 -1.94 13.46
C SER A 281 -21.14 -1.92 12.32
N GLN A 282 -20.34 -2.97 12.19
CA GLN A 282 -19.34 -3.11 11.12
C GLN A 282 -19.39 -4.52 10.58
N LEU A 283 -19.59 -4.64 9.26
CA LEU A 283 -19.47 -5.88 8.50
C LEU A 283 -18.38 -5.69 7.44
N GLN A 284 -17.36 -6.55 7.49
CA GLN A 284 -16.32 -6.62 6.48
C GLN A 284 -16.33 -8.02 5.91
N SER A 285 -16.49 -8.17 4.60
CA SER A 285 -16.53 -9.46 3.93
C SER A 285 -15.83 -9.41 2.58
N GLY A 286 -15.33 -10.55 2.14
CA GLY A 286 -14.61 -10.61 0.89
C GLY A 286 -14.14 -12.01 0.51
N PHE A 287 -13.46 -12.05 -0.62
CA PHE A 287 -12.81 -13.26 -1.11
C PHE A 287 -11.49 -12.93 -1.82
N ALA A 288 -10.63 -13.92 -1.89
CA ALA A 288 -9.41 -13.88 -2.68
C ALA A 288 -9.16 -15.26 -3.29
N PHE A 289 -9.03 -15.34 -4.61
CA PHE A 289 -8.82 -16.59 -5.35
C PHE A 289 -7.66 -16.46 -6.32
N GLY A 290 -6.83 -17.49 -6.41
CA GLY A 290 -5.76 -17.56 -7.39
C GLY A 290 -5.53 -18.96 -7.91
N GLY A 291 -5.09 -19.08 -9.16
CA GLY A 291 -4.86 -20.35 -9.80
C GLY A 291 -4.22 -20.22 -11.18
N ALA A 292 -4.04 -21.35 -11.87
CA ALA A 292 -3.53 -21.41 -13.21
C ALA A 292 -4.68 -21.47 -14.23
N ILE A 293 -4.70 -20.54 -15.20
CA ILE A 293 -5.46 -20.71 -16.46
C ILE A 293 -4.75 -21.76 -17.32
N LYS A 294 -3.42 -21.70 -17.37
CA LYS A 294 -2.56 -22.70 -17.98
C LYS A 294 -1.37 -22.97 -17.07
N LYS A 295 -1.25 -24.21 -16.59
CA LYS A 295 -0.15 -24.62 -15.68
C LYS A 295 1.20 -24.18 -16.23
N ASN A 296 2.06 -23.68 -15.34
CA ASN A 296 3.40 -23.15 -15.57
C ASN A 296 3.48 -21.92 -16.47
N LYS A 297 2.37 -21.46 -17.07
CA LYS A 297 2.39 -20.39 -18.08
C LYS A 297 1.54 -19.19 -17.77
N LEU A 298 0.27 -19.37 -17.43
CA LEU A 298 -0.67 -18.26 -17.26
C LEU A 298 -1.47 -18.45 -15.98
N PHE A 299 -1.39 -17.46 -15.11
CA PHE A 299 -2.01 -17.48 -13.80
C PHE A 299 -2.92 -16.26 -13.63
N TYR A 300 -3.91 -16.40 -12.76
CA TYR A 300 -4.78 -15.33 -12.35
C TYR A 300 -4.84 -15.22 -10.83
N PHE A 301 -5.11 -14.02 -10.35
CA PHE A 301 -5.48 -13.75 -8.98
C PHE A 301 -6.58 -12.69 -8.96
N LEU A 302 -7.64 -12.96 -8.20
CA LEU A 302 -8.80 -12.08 -8.04
C LEU A 302 -9.06 -11.87 -6.55
N SER A 303 -9.34 -10.64 -6.15
CA SER A 303 -9.76 -10.29 -4.80
C SER A 303 -10.87 -9.25 -4.84
N PHE A 304 -11.82 -9.40 -3.94
CA PHE A 304 -12.87 -8.43 -3.68
C PHE A 304 -13.11 -8.32 -2.18
N GLU A 305 -13.29 -7.11 -1.68
CA GLU A 305 -13.65 -6.84 -0.29
C GLU A 305 -14.68 -5.71 -0.24
N THR A 306 -15.66 -5.85 0.63
CA THR A 306 -16.59 -4.78 1.00
C THR A 306 -16.60 -4.59 2.50
N GLU A 307 -16.71 -3.34 2.92
CA GLU A 307 -16.91 -2.97 4.31
C GLU A 307 -18.11 -2.02 4.39
N GLN A 308 -19.00 -2.30 5.33
CA GLN A 308 -20.11 -1.47 5.72
C GLN A 308 -20.01 -1.20 7.21
N ARG A 309 -19.91 0.06 7.58
CA ARG A 309 -19.78 0.48 8.96
C ARG A 309 -20.74 1.61 9.26
N LYS A 310 -21.38 1.54 10.41
CA LYS A 310 -22.25 2.58 10.96
C LYS A 310 -21.75 2.92 12.35
N ASP A 311 -21.39 4.17 12.54
CA ASP A 311 -21.02 4.72 13.84
C ASP A 311 -22.11 5.69 14.28
N GLU A 312 -22.45 5.72 15.55
CA GLU A 312 -23.28 6.80 16.12
C GLU A 312 -22.62 8.15 15.81
N ALA A 313 -23.37 9.07 15.21
CA ALA A 313 -22.82 10.37 14.78
C ALA A 313 -22.40 11.24 15.96
N THR A 314 -23.05 11.08 17.11
CA THR A 314 -22.69 11.71 18.36
C THR A 314 -23.19 10.91 19.55
N SER A 315 -22.31 10.69 20.53
CA SER A 315 -22.69 10.17 21.84
C SER A 315 -23.27 11.25 22.77
N TYR A 316 -23.17 12.53 22.39
CA TYR A 316 -23.74 13.63 23.16
C TYR A 316 -25.21 13.83 22.85
N VAL A 317 -26.02 13.97 23.89
CA VAL A 317 -27.46 14.22 23.80
C VAL A 317 -27.81 15.63 24.25
N ALA A 318 -28.86 16.19 23.69
CA ALA A 318 -29.37 17.49 24.11
C ALA A 318 -29.88 17.45 25.56
N ARG A 319 -29.66 18.52 26.30
CA ARG A 319 -30.06 18.64 27.70
C ARG A 319 -31.57 18.87 27.81
N ASN A 320 -32.23 18.05 28.61
CA ASN A 320 -33.60 18.21 29.05
C ASN A 320 -33.71 17.93 30.57
N THR A 321 -34.93 17.98 31.11
CA THR A 321 -35.15 17.77 32.55
C THR A 321 -34.85 16.34 33.01
N GLY A 322 -34.96 15.36 32.11
CA GLY A 322 -34.77 13.94 32.45
C GLY A 322 -33.31 13.46 32.41
N ASN A 323 -32.40 14.19 31.74
CA ASN A 323 -31.03 13.71 31.48
C ASN A 323 -29.92 14.66 31.99
N ALA A 324 -30.27 15.70 32.72
CA ALA A 324 -29.35 16.78 33.09
C ALA A 324 -28.06 16.33 33.80
N ASN A 325 -28.06 15.17 34.43
CA ASN A 325 -26.93 14.62 35.20
C ASN A 325 -26.16 13.48 34.50
N ASN A 326 -26.54 13.12 33.26
CA ASN A 326 -25.83 12.07 32.56
C ASN A 326 -24.50 12.59 32.01
N SER A 327 -23.48 11.75 32.00
CA SER A 327 -22.09 12.10 31.59
C SER A 327 -21.98 12.52 30.12
N ASN A 328 -22.91 12.07 29.26
CA ASN A 328 -22.95 12.41 27.85
C ASN A 328 -23.96 13.53 27.50
N THR A 329 -24.55 14.21 28.49
CA THR A 329 -25.46 15.32 28.24
C THR A 329 -24.69 16.59 27.92
N SER A 330 -24.92 17.14 26.73
CA SER A 330 -24.39 18.43 26.30
C SER A 330 -25.02 19.56 27.11
N ARG A 331 -24.35 20.72 27.19
CA ARG A 331 -24.99 21.93 27.73
C ARG A 331 -26.10 22.49 26.83
N VAL A 332 -26.22 22.02 25.58
CA VAL A 332 -27.19 22.51 24.60
C VAL A 332 -28.59 22.04 24.98
N LEU A 333 -29.51 23.00 25.12
CA LEU A 333 -30.89 22.69 25.49
C LEU A 333 -31.66 22.12 24.32
N GLU A 334 -32.43 21.08 24.56
CA GLU A 334 -33.35 20.49 23.57
C GLU A 334 -34.40 21.49 23.06
N SER A 335 -34.89 22.36 23.95
CA SER A 335 -35.83 23.45 23.60
C SER A 335 -35.21 24.43 22.60
N ASP A 336 -33.92 24.78 22.75
CA ASP A 336 -33.23 25.72 21.88
C ASP A 336 -33.01 25.08 20.47
N LEU A 337 -32.64 23.79 20.42
CA LEU A 337 -32.51 23.04 19.15
C LEU A 337 -33.85 22.95 18.40
N ASN A 338 -34.93 22.62 19.10
CA ASN A 338 -36.27 22.54 18.52
C ASN A 338 -36.76 23.92 18.05
N ALA A 339 -36.47 25.00 18.77
CA ALA A 339 -36.77 26.36 18.35
C ALA A 339 -36.04 26.72 17.04
N VAL A 340 -34.71 26.42 16.94
CA VAL A 340 -33.92 26.64 15.72
C VAL A 340 -34.47 25.85 14.55
N ARG A 341 -34.79 24.56 14.75
CA ARG A 341 -35.40 23.70 13.71
C ARG A 341 -36.71 24.30 13.20
N THR A 342 -37.60 24.69 14.10
CA THR A 342 -38.91 25.24 13.77
C THR A 342 -38.78 26.56 13.01
N ILE A 343 -37.88 27.46 13.43
CA ILE A 343 -37.65 28.74 12.77
C ILE A 343 -37.14 28.52 11.34
N LEU A 344 -36.13 27.65 11.19
CA LEU A 344 -35.53 27.37 9.86
C LEU A 344 -36.53 26.72 8.91
N LYS A 345 -37.35 25.78 9.41
CA LYS A 345 -38.42 25.16 8.60
C LYS A 345 -39.49 26.15 8.20
N ASN A 346 -40.05 26.89 9.15
CA ASN A 346 -41.22 27.71 8.90
C ASN A 346 -40.91 28.99 8.14
N LYS A 347 -39.77 29.64 8.38
CA LYS A 347 -39.41 30.90 7.73
C LYS A 347 -38.62 30.73 6.43
N PHE A 348 -37.86 29.68 6.29
CA PHE A 348 -36.92 29.49 5.17
C PHE A 348 -37.15 28.18 4.41
N ASN A 349 -38.12 27.36 4.81
CA ASN A 349 -38.35 26.01 4.28
C ASN A 349 -37.08 25.11 4.28
N TYR A 350 -36.17 25.35 5.26
CA TYR A 350 -34.92 24.61 5.36
C TYR A 350 -35.06 23.45 6.33
N GLU A 351 -34.69 22.24 5.87
CA GLU A 351 -34.65 21.02 6.69
C GLU A 351 -33.27 20.87 7.33
N THR A 352 -33.22 20.86 8.64
CA THR A 352 -31.95 20.72 9.40
C THR A 352 -31.48 19.27 9.54
N GLY A 353 -32.37 18.31 9.35
CA GLY A 353 -32.17 16.94 9.80
C GLY A 353 -32.19 16.80 11.34
N PRO A 354 -31.95 15.61 11.88
CA PRO A 354 -31.82 15.38 13.33
C PRO A 354 -30.54 15.98 13.90
N TYR A 355 -30.48 16.16 15.22
CA TYR A 355 -29.30 16.61 15.96
C TYR A 355 -28.72 15.51 16.87
N GLN A 356 -29.40 14.38 17.02
CA GLN A 356 -29.01 13.18 17.75
C GLN A 356 -29.78 11.96 17.24
N GLY A 357 -29.33 10.74 17.59
CA GLY A 357 -30.00 9.50 17.20
C GLY A 357 -29.89 9.17 15.70
N PHE A 358 -28.83 9.59 15.04
CA PHE A 358 -28.50 9.24 13.65
C PHE A 358 -27.08 8.69 13.55
N THR A 359 -26.78 8.02 12.46
CA THR A 359 -25.45 7.42 12.22
C THR A 359 -24.68 8.19 11.16
N HIS A 360 -23.34 8.10 11.24
CA HIS A 360 -22.43 8.37 10.14
C HIS A 360 -22.06 7.04 9.51
N ASP A 361 -22.42 6.87 8.26
CA ASP A 361 -22.20 5.65 7.51
C ASP A 361 -20.83 5.71 6.80
N GLN A 362 -20.17 4.55 6.71
CA GLN A 362 -18.97 4.35 5.91
C GLN A 362 -19.13 3.07 5.11
N THR A 363 -18.92 3.17 3.80
CA THR A 363 -18.95 2.02 2.90
C THR A 363 -17.74 2.04 2.00
N ASN A 364 -17.15 0.86 1.72
CA ASN A 364 -16.14 0.76 0.70
C ASN A 364 -16.20 -0.58 -0.03
N TYR A 365 -15.78 -0.54 -1.28
CA TYR A 365 -15.60 -1.69 -2.16
C TYR A 365 -14.20 -1.63 -2.73
N LYS A 366 -13.46 -2.74 -2.63
CA LYS A 366 -12.10 -2.88 -3.15
C LYS A 366 -12.04 -4.11 -4.03
N TRP A 367 -11.35 -4.01 -5.13
CA TRP A 367 -11.15 -5.15 -6.03
C TRP A 367 -9.76 -5.12 -6.64
N LEU A 368 -9.24 -6.31 -6.89
CA LEU A 368 -7.98 -6.50 -7.58
C LEU A 368 -8.11 -7.70 -8.54
N ALA A 369 -7.66 -7.50 -9.77
CA ALA A 369 -7.49 -8.55 -10.76
C ALA A 369 -6.07 -8.52 -11.30
N LYS A 370 -5.38 -9.66 -11.26
CA LYS A 370 -4.00 -9.81 -11.73
C LYS A 370 -3.88 -11.01 -12.65
N LEU A 371 -3.11 -10.84 -13.72
CA LEU A 371 -2.72 -11.89 -14.65
C LEU A 371 -1.20 -11.93 -14.74
N ASP A 372 -0.62 -13.09 -14.49
CA ASP A 372 0.82 -13.33 -14.61
C ASP A 372 1.07 -14.33 -15.75
N TRP A 373 1.86 -13.90 -16.71
CA TRP A 373 2.18 -14.70 -17.89
C TRP A 373 3.68 -15.00 -17.99
N ASN A 374 4.06 -16.25 -17.79
CA ASN A 374 5.38 -16.77 -18.09
C ASN A 374 5.48 -16.98 -19.62
N ILE A 375 5.85 -15.92 -20.36
CA ILE A 375 5.97 -15.97 -21.83
C ILE A 375 7.05 -16.99 -22.22
N SER A 376 8.19 -16.92 -21.51
CA SER A 376 9.33 -17.84 -21.63
C SER A 376 10.11 -17.89 -20.32
N ASP A 377 11.19 -18.68 -20.25
CA ASP A 377 12.09 -18.67 -19.10
C ASP A 377 12.79 -17.31 -18.91
N VAL A 378 12.91 -16.53 -19.99
CA VAL A 378 13.52 -15.19 -19.97
C VAL A 378 12.51 -14.09 -19.64
N HIS A 379 11.31 -14.14 -20.21
CA HIS A 379 10.33 -13.05 -20.17
C HIS A 379 9.09 -13.43 -19.36
N LYS A 380 8.73 -12.56 -18.43
CA LYS A 380 7.50 -12.67 -17.61
C LYS A 380 6.76 -11.34 -17.65
N LEU A 381 5.46 -11.41 -17.89
CA LEU A 381 4.58 -10.25 -18.02
C LEU A 381 3.49 -10.34 -16.96
N ALA A 382 3.24 -9.25 -16.26
CA ALA A 382 2.14 -9.11 -15.31
C ALA A 382 1.24 -7.94 -15.71
N PHE A 383 -0.08 -8.16 -15.60
CA PHE A 383 -1.11 -7.12 -15.69
C PHE A 383 -1.85 -7.07 -14.36
N THR A 384 -2.02 -5.88 -13.81
CA THR A 384 -2.77 -5.68 -12.58
C THR A 384 -3.78 -4.55 -12.77
N TYR A 385 -5.02 -4.80 -12.36
CA TYR A 385 -6.05 -3.79 -12.21
C TYR A 385 -6.50 -3.76 -10.75
N ASN A 386 -6.45 -2.57 -10.13
CA ASN A 386 -6.89 -2.34 -8.76
C ASN A 386 -7.89 -1.19 -8.73
N GLY A 387 -8.95 -1.34 -7.96
CA GLY A 387 -9.98 -0.31 -7.79
C GLY A 387 -10.47 -0.18 -6.36
N LEU A 388 -10.93 1.03 -6.04
CA LEU A 388 -11.56 1.42 -4.78
C LEU A 388 -12.74 2.33 -5.08
N ASP A 389 -13.89 2.08 -4.45
CA ASP A 389 -15.00 3.01 -4.30
C ASP A 389 -15.34 3.10 -2.81
N ALA A 390 -15.11 4.26 -2.21
CA ALA A 390 -15.26 4.46 -0.78
C ALA A 390 -16.01 5.75 -0.47
N LYS A 391 -16.89 5.68 0.54
CA LYS A 391 -17.71 6.79 1.01
C LYS A 391 -17.70 6.83 2.53
N LYS A 392 -17.76 8.03 3.09
CA LYS A 392 -17.87 8.24 4.53
C LYS A 392 -18.56 9.53 4.87
N ASP A 393 -19.53 9.44 5.75
CA ASP A 393 -20.19 10.60 6.35
C ASP A 393 -19.28 11.30 7.35
N LYS A 394 -19.30 12.61 7.33
CA LYS A 394 -18.49 13.47 8.20
C LYS A 394 -19.36 14.55 8.84
N PRO A 395 -19.10 14.88 10.12
CA PRO A 395 -19.68 16.08 10.73
C PRO A 395 -19.15 17.35 10.07
N ALA A 396 -19.74 18.49 10.37
CA ALA A 396 -19.32 19.79 9.87
C ALA A 396 -17.80 20.02 10.02
N HIS A 397 -17.21 20.72 9.04
CA HIS A 397 -15.77 20.94 8.98
C HIS A 397 -15.24 21.72 10.22
N PRO A 398 -14.04 21.42 10.73
CA PRO A 398 -13.49 22.08 11.93
C PRO A 398 -13.42 23.60 11.84
N SER A 399 -13.07 24.13 10.65
CA SER A 399 -12.95 25.58 10.45
C SER A 399 -14.29 26.31 10.58
N ALA A 400 -15.41 25.65 10.23
CA ALA A 400 -16.74 26.23 10.37
C ALA A 400 -17.18 26.32 11.84
N ILE A 401 -16.69 25.42 12.70
CA ILE A 401 -17.14 25.26 14.08
C ILE A 401 -16.00 25.25 15.12
N GLY A 402 -14.73 25.47 14.69
CA GLY A 402 -13.55 25.45 15.53
C GLY A 402 -13.01 24.05 15.87
N ARG A 403 -13.81 23.00 15.78
CA ARG A 403 -13.42 21.59 15.84
C ARG A 403 -14.48 20.73 15.16
N ARG A 404 -14.07 19.57 14.70
CA ARG A 404 -14.96 18.64 14.01
C ARG A 404 -15.84 17.90 14.99
N GLY A 405 -17.12 17.84 14.66
CA GLY A 405 -18.10 17.06 15.39
C GLY A 405 -18.69 17.76 16.62
N PRO A 406 -19.79 17.21 17.12
CA PRO A 406 -20.46 17.66 18.34
C PRO A 406 -19.64 17.30 19.58
N ASP A 407 -19.85 18.05 20.67
CA ASP A 407 -19.23 17.84 21.96
C ASP A 407 -20.11 18.33 23.11
N PHE A 408 -19.56 18.34 24.33
CA PHE A 408 -20.26 18.84 25.49
C PHE A 408 -20.79 20.28 25.31
N THR A 409 -20.09 21.13 24.57
CA THR A 409 -20.45 22.55 24.41
C THR A 409 -21.34 22.84 23.23
N THR A 410 -21.31 21.98 22.19
CA THR A 410 -21.86 22.26 20.88
C THR A 410 -22.57 21.03 20.32
N LEU A 411 -23.80 21.18 19.86
CA LEU A 411 -24.49 20.20 19.02
C LEU A 411 -24.69 20.75 17.62
N GLN A 412 -24.76 19.86 16.65
CA GLN A 412 -24.93 20.18 15.22
C GLN A 412 -26.06 19.35 14.63
N PHE A 413 -26.77 19.94 13.69
CA PHE A 413 -27.74 19.21 12.89
C PHE A 413 -27.04 18.36 11.83
N GLN A 414 -27.65 17.24 11.47
CA GLN A 414 -27.12 16.31 10.47
C GLN A 414 -26.81 17.02 9.14
N ASN A 415 -27.70 17.87 8.66
CA ASN A 415 -27.54 18.54 7.36
C ASN A 415 -26.42 19.58 7.31
N SER A 416 -25.76 19.87 8.45
CA SER A 416 -24.51 20.65 8.47
C SER A 416 -23.28 19.81 8.16
N GLY A 417 -23.41 18.51 7.98
CA GLY A 417 -22.34 17.58 7.60
C GLY A 417 -22.26 17.34 6.09
N TYR A 418 -21.42 16.40 5.71
CA TYR A 418 -21.16 16.04 4.32
C TYR A 418 -20.72 14.58 4.18
N GLU A 419 -20.88 14.02 2.98
CA GLU A 419 -20.28 12.76 2.56
C GLU A 419 -18.95 13.05 1.84
N ILE A 420 -17.90 12.30 2.14
CA ILE A 420 -16.67 12.27 1.34
C ILE A 420 -16.65 10.99 0.51
N VAL A 421 -16.30 11.13 -0.76
CA VAL A 421 -16.22 10.04 -1.74
C VAL A 421 -14.81 9.97 -2.30
N ASN A 422 -14.21 8.78 -2.22
CA ASN A 422 -12.91 8.48 -2.83
C ASN A 422 -13.08 7.36 -3.85
N LYS A 423 -12.65 7.58 -5.10
CA LYS A 423 -12.64 6.56 -6.15
C LYS A 423 -11.25 6.45 -6.75
N LEU A 424 -10.77 5.22 -6.90
CA LEU A 424 -9.47 4.90 -7.48
C LEU A 424 -9.64 3.84 -8.57
N SER A 425 -8.95 4.04 -9.68
CA SER A 425 -8.67 2.99 -10.67
C SER A 425 -7.20 3.03 -11.04
N ASN A 426 -6.53 1.88 -10.94
CA ASN A 426 -5.12 1.75 -11.28
C ASN A 426 -4.92 0.57 -12.23
N PHE A 427 -4.24 0.82 -13.33
CA PHE A 427 -3.80 -0.18 -14.31
C PHE A 427 -2.27 -0.22 -14.32
N SER A 428 -1.71 -1.39 -14.13
CA SER A 428 -0.27 -1.60 -14.14
C SER A 428 0.10 -2.76 -15.06
N THR A 429 1.17 -2.58 -15.81
CA THR A 429 1.79 -3.62 -16.64
C THR A 429 3.28 -3.66 -16.34
N GLU A 430 3.81 -4.84 -16.03
CA GLU A 430 5.23 -5.03 -15.72
C GLU A 430 5.82 -6.18 -16.52
N LEU A 431 6.84 -5.89 -17.33
CA LEU A 431 7.63 -6.87 -18.09
C LEU A 431 8.99 -7.06 -17.39
N LYS A 432 9.25 -8.28 -16.96
CA LYS A 432 10.53 -8.71 -16.37
C LYS A 432 11.26 -9.61 -17.35
N SER A 433 12.54 -9.34 -17.53
CA SER A 433 13.40 -10.12 -18.42
C SER A 433 14.71 -10.45 -17.73
N ASN A 434 15.16 -11.72 -17.83
CA ASN A 434 16.43 -12.21 -17.27
C ASN A 434 17.21 -12.98 -18.34
N TRP A 435 18.36 -12.48 -18.75
CA TRP A 435 19.18 -13.11 -19.77
C TRP A 435 20.40 -13.83 -19.14
N LYS A 436 20.25 -15.13 -18.90
CA LYS A 436 21.31 -16.04 -18.43
C LYS A 436 22.13 -15.54 -17.22
N GLY A 437 21.51 -14.72 -16.33
CA GLY A 437 22.17 -14.19 -15.13
C GLY A 437 23.20 -13.09 -15.38
N ASN A 438 23.37 -12.61 -16.62
CA ASN A 438 24.29 -11.50 -16.95
C ASN A 438 23.57 -10.17 -17.07
N TYR A 439 22.34 -10.19 -17.53
CA TYR A 439 21.51 -8.99 -17.70
C TYR A 439 20.10 -9.25 -17.17
N ALA A 440 19.50 -8.21 -16.64
CA ALA A 440 18.09 -8.22 -16.29
C ALA A 440 17.47 -6.87 -16.64
N ASN A 441 16.18 -6.88 -17.04
CA ASN A 441 15.42 -5.67 -17.29
C ASN A 441 14.05 -5.75 -16.61
N LYS A 442 13.56 -4.62 -16.16
CA LYS A 442 12.22 -4.46 -15.63
C LYS A 442 11.63 -3.17 -16.23
N LEU A 443 10.62 -3.34 -17.08
CA LEU A 443 9.84 -2.24 -17.66
C LEU A 443 8.46 -2.25 -17.03
N ARG A 444 8.03 -1.10 -16.53
CA ARG A 444 6.70 -0.90 -15.96
C ARG A 444 6.00 0.30 -16.56
N VAL A 445 4.71 0.14 -16.82
CA VAL A 445 3.81 1.21 -17.25
C VAL A 445 2.60 1.20 -16.33
N VAL A 446 2.24 2.36 -15.79
CA VAL A 446 1.13 2.54 -14.85
C VAL A 446 0.27 3.72 -15.27
N TYR A 447 -1.04 3.55 -15.15
CA TYR A 447 -2.01 4.64 -15.25
C TYR A 447 -2.97 4.57 -14.07
N THR A 448 -3.06 5.67 -13.32
CA THR A 448 -3.89 5.79 -12.12
C THR A 448 -4.83 6.97 -12.28
N THR A 449 -6.11 6.76 -11.99
CA THR A 449 -7.08 7.84 -11.80
C THR A 449 -7.58 7.85 -10.37
N PHE A 450 -7.69 9.03 -9.78
CA PHE A 450 -8.17 9.21 -8.43
C PHE A 450 -9.13 10.40 -8.37
N THR A 451 -10.31 10.18 -7.76
CA THR A 451 -11.31 11.23 -7.51
C THR A 451 -11.54 11.35 -6.02
N ASP A 452 -11.48 12.58 -5.52
CA ASP A 452 -11.87 12.99 -4.18
C ASP A 452 -12.98 14.03 -4.31
N GLN A 453 -14.13 13.78 -3.70
CA GLN A 453 -15.30 14.65 -3.80
C GLN A 453 -15.99 14.77 -2.45
N ARG A 454 -16.49 15.96 -2.15
CA ARG A 454 -17.36 16.21 -0.99
C ARG A 454 -18.76 16.53 -1.47
N ASN A 455 -19.74 15.86 -0.89
CA ASN A 455 -21.15 16.05 -1.14
C ASN A 455 -21.82 16.54 0.15
N PRO A 456 -22.25 17.81 0.23
CA PRO A 456 -22.98 18.28 1.41
C PRO A 456 -24.31 17.55 1.55
N PHE A 457 -24.82 17.39 2.78
CA PHE A 457 -26.09 16.73 3.03
C PHE A 457 -27.31 17.60 2.72
N SER A 458 -27.11 18.90 2.56
CA SER A 458 -28.20 19.83 2.24
C SER A 458 -27.93 20.59 0.94
N GLU A 459 -29.00 21.09 0.33
CA GLU A 459 -28.91 22.12 -0.70
C GLU A 459 -28.22 23.38 -0.12
N PRO A 460 -27.62 24.24 -0.98
CA PRO A 460 -26.94 25.45 -0.55
C PRO A 460 -27.83 26.33 0.36
N PHE A 461 -27.32 26.65 1.52
CA PHE A 461 -27.98 27.46 2.53
C PHE A 461 -26.90 28.17 3.40
N PRO A 462 -27.19 29.32 4.03
CA PRO A 462 -26.25 29.99 4.91
C PRO A 462 -25.76 29.08 6.06
N VAL A 463 -24.48 29.18 6.39
CA VAL A 463 -23.90 28.55 7.57
C VAL A 463 -24.36 29.32 8.81
N ILE A 464 -24.93 28.62 9.78
CA ILE A 464 -25.46 29.23 11.01
C ILE A 464 -24.69 28.69 12.20
N ASN A 465 -23.95 29.59 12.87
CA ASN A 465 -23.28 29.31 14.13
C ASN A 465 -23.94 30.15 15.24
N ILE A 466 -24.63 29.48 16.16
CA ILE A 466 -25.24 30.13 17.32
C ILE A 466 -24.28 29.98 18.50
N SER A 467 -23.93 31.10 19.14
CA SER A 467 -23.09 31.14 20.33
C SER A 467 -23.91 31.50 21.56
N LYS A 468 -23.53 30.92 22.70
CA LYS A 468 -24.11 31.23 24.05
C LYS A 468 -22.97 31.36 25.04
N PHE A 469 -22.89 32.46 25.73
CA PHE A 469 -21.79 32.81 26.65
C PHE A 469 -20.41 32.79 25.95
N ASN A 470 -20.34 33.44 24.78
CA ASN A 470 -19.14 33.55 23.94
C ASN A 470 -18.53 32.21 23.52
N THR A 471 -19.28 31.12 23.60
CA THR A 471 -18.88 29.77 23.19
C THR A 471 -19.91 29.25 22.22
N ARG A 472 -19.42 28.56 21.16
CA ARG A 472 -20.29 27.92 20.16
C ARG A 472 -21.26 26.97 20.85
N TYR A 473 -22.51 26.93 20.36
CA TYR A 473 -23.61 26.27 21.02
C TYR A 473 -24.39 25.36 20.06
N ILE A 474 -24.87 25.91 18.94
CA ILE A 474 -25.60 25.16 17.92
C ILE A 474 -25.01 25.46 16.53
N VAL A 475 -24.83 24.42 15.71
CA VAL A 475 -24.47 24.54 14.31
C VAL A 475 -25.61 24.03 13.45
N ALA A 476 -26.06 24.87 12.49
CA ALA A 476 -27.10 24.57 11.53
C ALA A 476 -26.71 25.13 10.15
N GLY A 477 -27.50 24.80 9.14
CA GLY A 477 -27.26 25.26 7.78
C GLY A 477 -26.36 24.33 6.99
N HIS A 478 -25.83 24.83 5.90
CA HIS A 478 -25.04 24.08 4.93
C HIS A 478 -23.58 23.93 5.38
N GLU A 479 -22.91 22.85 4.95
CA GLU A 479 -21.45 22.70 5.16
C GLU A 479 -20.69 23.59 4.16
N PRO A 480 -19.90 24.59 4.63
CA PRO A 480 -19.41 25.66 3.75
C PRO A 480 -18.32 25.24 2.78
N PHE A 481 -17.57 24.16 3.08
CA PHE A 481 -16.40 23.75 2.32
C PHE A 481 -16.67 22.60 1.34
N SER A 482 -17.93 22.18 1.21
CA SER A 482 -18.32 21.02 0.39
C SER A 482 -18.99 21.39 -0.91
N ILE A 483 -19.36 22.67 -1.12
CA ILE A 483 -19.92 23.14 -2.39
C ILE A 483 -18.85 23.04 -3.48
N HIS A 484 -19.08 22.19 -4.48
CA HIS A 484 -18.16 21.96 -5.59
C HIS A 484 -16.72 21.62 -5.16
N ASN A 485 -16.54 21.02 -3.99
CA ASN A 485 -15.22 20.55 -3.55
C ASN A 485 -14.93 19.19 -4.19
N ARG A 486 -14.08 19.24 -5.22
CA ARG A 486 -13.75 18.07 -6.02
C ARG A 486 -12.31 18.16 -6.50
N LEU A 487 -11.61 17.05 -6.45
CA LEU A 487 -10.28 16.87 -7.00
C LEU A 487 -10.25 15.60 -7.85
N ASN A 488 -9.99 15.76 -9.14
CA ASN A 488 -9.65 14.66 -10.04
C ASN A 488 -8.14 14.66 -10.27
N GLN A 489 -7.54 13.50 -10.24
CA GLN A 489 -6.10 13.32 -10.42
C GLN A 489 -5.87 12.18 -11.39
N ASP A 490 -5.06 12.43 -12.42
CA ASP A 490 -4.55 11.39 -13.32
C ASP A 490 -3.03 11.34 -13.18
N ALA A 491 -2.47 10.14 -13.08
CA ALA A 491 -1.05 9.90 -13.03
C ALA A 491 -0.65 8.84 -14.06
N PHE A 492 0.27 9.17 -14.95
CA PHE A 492 0.88 8.25 -15.89
C PHE A 492 2.35 8.08 -15.54
N GLN A 493 2.82 6.83 -15.42
CA GLN A 493 4.18 6.50 -15.02
C GLN A 493 4.77 5.45 -15.96
N VAL A 494 6.01 5.66 -16.38
CA VAL A 494 6.83 4.66 -17.09
C VAL A 494 8.17 4.56 -16.40
N THR A 495 8.57 3.35 -16.02
CA THR A 495 9.85 3.11 -15.37
C THR A 495 10.56 1.95 -16.06
N ASN A 496 11.85 2.10 -16.34
CA ASN A 496 12.69 1.04 -16.86
C ASN A 496 14.00 0.95 -16.10
N ASP A 497 14.29 -0.25 -15.54
CA ASP A 497 15.52 -0.56 -14.82
C ASP A 497 16.27 -1.67 -15.57
N PHE A 498 17.50 -1.41 -15.95
CA PHE A 498 18.38 -2.36 -16.63
C PHE A 498 19.59 -2.67 -15.73
N ASN A 499 19.81 -3.95 -15.45
CA ASN A 499 20.88 -4.44 -14.61
C ASN A 499 21.91 -5.22 -15.41
N ILE A 500 23.19 -4.97 -15.14
CA ILE A 500 24.34 -5.63 -15.75
C ILE A 500 25.15 -6.27 -14.62
N TYR A 501 25.37 -7.57 -14.72
CA TYR A 501 26.16 -8.35 -13.76
C TYR A 501 27.47 -8.80 -14.45
N LYS A 502 28.59 -8.19 -14.07
CA LYS A 502 29.89 -8.47 -14.68
C LYS A 502 30.96 -8.63 -13.61
N LYS A 503 31.54 -9.82 -13.50
CA LYS A 503 32.49 -10.17 -12.41
C LYS A 503 31.85 -9.84 -11.04
N SER A 504 32.53 -9.10 -10.18
CA SER A 504 32.03 -8.64 -8.89
C SER A 504 31.17 -7.38 -8.95
N HIS A 505 30.92 -6.81 -10.14
CA HIS A 505 30.16 -5.57 -10.31
C HIS A 505 28.71 -5.85 -10.67
N ASN A 506 27.81 -5.15 -9.97
CA ASN A 506 26.40 -5.05 -10.31
C ASN A 506 26.14 -3.59 -10.67
N ILE A 507 25.75 -3.33 -11.92
CA ILE A 507 25.50 -1.99 -12.45
C ILE A 507 24.02 -1.89 -12.76
N THR A 508 23.34 -0.90 -12.20
CA THR A 508 21.94 -0.58 -12.50
C THR A 508 21.86 0.75 -13.24
N ILE A 509 21.19 0.75 -14.38
CA ILE A 509 20.92 1.96 -15.18
C ILE A 509 19.41 1.99 -15.40
N GLY A 510 18.77 3.14 -15.11
CA GLY A 510 17.33 3.25 -15.28
C GLY A 510 16.88 4.66 -15.54
N ALA A 511 15.61 4.76 -15.95
CA ALA A 511 14.91 6.02 -16.09
C ALA A 511 13.43 5.84 -15.73
N SER A 512 12.83 6.89 -15.20
CA SER A 512 11.38 6.97 -15.03
C SER A 512 10.84 8.29 -15.57
N TYR A 513 9.62 8.23 -16.06
CA TYR A 513 8.84 9.37 -16.46
C TYR A 513 7.51 9.36 -15.72
N GLU A 514 7.13 10.48 -15.16
CA GLU A 514 5.85 10.67 -14.48
C GLU A 514 5.17 11.94 -15.01
N SER A 515 3.87 11.82 -15.26
CA SER A 515 3.01 12.93 -15.66
C SER A 515 1.78 12.94 -14.77
N PHE A 516 1.52 14.09 -14.17
CA PHE A 516 0.35 14.32 -13.32
C PHE A 516 -0.55 15.36 -13.96
N LYS A 517 -1.86 15.09 -13.92
CA LYS A 517 -2.90 16.04 -14.27
C LYS A 517 -3.83 16.20 -13.09
N PHE A 518 -4.11 17.45 -12.71
CA PHE A 518 -5.02 17.80 -11.63
C PHE A 518 -6.14 18.68 -12.15
N GLU A 519 -7.36 18.36 -11.75
CA GLU A 519 -8.52 19.20 -11.93
C GLU A 519 -9.14 19.41 -10.53
N ASN A 520 -8.93 20.59 -9.98
CA ASN A 520 -9.35 20.93 -8.62
C ASN A 520 -10.39 22.05 -8.63
N SER A 521 -11.47 21.84 -7.89
CA SER A 521 -12.48 22.85 -7.60
C SER A 521 -12.68 22.94 -6.09
N PHE A 522 -12.53 24.13 -5.56
CA PHE A 522 -12.74 24.43 -4.15
C PHE A 522 -13.37 25.81 -4.02
N ASN A 523 -14.60 25.86 -3.53
CA ASN A 523 -15.35 27.09 -3.30
C ASN A 523 -15.66 27.21 -1.79
N LEU A 524 -15.70 28.47 -1.32
CA LEU A 524 -16.05 28.83 0.05
C LEU A 524 -17.38 29.58 0.06
#